data_1374503e4040335bd90314936acb64b3
#
_entry.id   1374503e4040335bd90314936acb64b3
#
_cell.length_a   1.000
_cell.length_b   1.000
_cell.length_c   1.000
_cell.angle_alpha   90.00
_cell.angle_beta   90.00
_cell.angle_gamma   90.00
#
_symmetry.space_group_name_H-M   'P 1'
#
loop_
_entity.id
_entity.type
_entity.pdbx_description
1 polymer ?
#
loop_
_entity_poly.entity_id
_entity_poly.type
_entity_poly.pdbx_seq_one_letter_code
_entity_poly.pdbx_strand_id
1 'polypeptide(L)'
;APWQQAVPGLSGLLGGAANAPAAAAQGAAQGLAELTLNLGVGNIGSLNLGSGNIGGTNVGSGNVGGTNLGSGNYGSLNWGSGNTGTGNAGSGNTGDYNPGSGNFGSGNFGSGNIGSLNVGSGNFGTLNLANGNNGDVNFGGGNTGDFNFGGGNNGTLNFGFGNTGSGNFGFGNTGNNNIGIGLTGDGQIGIGGLNSGTGN
;
A
#
# COMPACT_ATOMS: atom_id res chain seq x y z
N ALA A 1 51.19 2.16 -18.18
CA ALA A 1 50.11 2.07 -19.15
C ALA A 1 49.24 3.35 -19.05
N PRO A 2 48.82 3.98 -20.17
CA PRO A 2 48.19 5.31 -20.17
C PRO A 2 46.84 5.38 -19.43
N TRP A 3 46.21 4.27 -19.14
CA TRP A 3 44.93 4.21 -18.39
C TRP A 3 45.07 4.30 -16.86
N GLN A 4 46.28 4.08 -16.32
CA GLN A 4 46.56 4.20 -14.88
C GLN A 4 46.62 5.64 -14.38
N GLN A 5 46.76 6.62 -15.26
CA GLN A 5 46.80 8.03 -14.89
C GLN A 5 45.45 8.74 -14.92
N ALA A 6 44.40 8.08 -15.48
CA ALA A 6 43.10 8.68 -15.66
C ALA A 6 42.16 8.60 -14.41
N VAL A 7 42.53 7.80 -13.39
CA VAL A 7 41.72 7.63 -12.16
C VAL A 7 42.68 7.61 -10.95
N PRO A 8 43.03 8.77 -10.38
CA PRO A 8 44.03 8.88 -9.31
C PRO A 8 43.73 8.06 -8.05
N GLY A 9 42.48 7.66 -7.82
CA GLY A 9 42.09 6.81 -6.69
C GLY A 9 42.35 5.31 -6.91
N LEU A 10 42.39 4.85 -8.15
CA LEU A 10 42.50 3.42 -8.46
C LEU A 10 43.94 2.90 -8.39
N SER A 11 44.91 3.75 -8.67
CA SER A 11 46.33 3.41 -8.57
C SER A 11 46.81 3.23 -7.12
N GLY A 12 46.22 3.97 -6.17
CA GLY A 12 46.48 3.78 -4.74
C GLY A 12 45.88 2.47 -4.20
N LEU A 13 44.76 2.08 -4.73
CA LEU A 13 44.04 0.85 -4.32
C LEU A 13 44.73 -0.43 -4.83
N LEU A 14 45.22 -0.42 -6.07
CA LEU A 14 45.86 -1.59 -6.71
C LEU A 14 47.37 -1.71 -6.42
N GLY A 15 48.03 -0.58 -6.22
CA GLY A 15 49.48 -0.56 -5.94
C GLY A 15 49.85 -0.92 -4.49
N GLY A 16 48.93 -0.71 -3.55
CA GLY A 16 49.12 -1.01 -2.12
C GLY A 16 48.90 -2.46 -1.73
N ALA A 17 48.12 -3.21 -2.52
CA ALA A 17 47.74 -4.58 -2.17
C ALA A 17 48.81 -5.64 -2.46
N ALA A 18 49.78 -5.35 -3.34
CA ALA A 18 50.74 -6.36 -3.77
C ALA A 18 51.92 -6.57 -2.82
N ASN A 19 52.21 -5.64 -1.90
CA ASN A 19 53.37 -5.71 -0.99
C ASN A 19 53.12 -5.25 0.44
N ALA A 20 51.89 -5.22 0.90
CA ALA A 20 51.55 -4.75 2.23
C ALA A 20 51.61 -5.90 3.27
N PRO A 21 52.23 -5.70 4.45
CA PRO A 21 52.09 -6.64 5.56
C PRO A 21 50.61 -6.82 5.93
N ALA A 22 50.29 -7.99 6.55
CA ALA A 22 48.89 -8.41 6.83
C ALA A 22 47.99 -7.34 7.47
N ALA A 23 48.53 -6.44 8.29
CA ALA A 23 47.80 -5.31 8.89
C ALA A 23 47.37 -4.25 7.85
N ALA A 24 48.17 -4.02 6.82
CA ALA A 24 47.78 -3.10 5.74
C ALA A 24 46.79 -3.72 4.75
N ALA A 25 46.84 -5.03 4.58
CA ALA A 25 45.81 -5.77 3.84
C ALA A 25 44.45 -5.78 4.54
N GLN A 26 44.44 -5.84 5.88
CA GLN A 26 43.22 -5.68 6.69
C GLN A 26 42.66 -4.25 6.60
N GLY A 27 43.50 -3.22 6.64
CA GLY A 27 43.08 -1.82 6.44
C GLY A 27 42.50 -1.56 5.05
N ALA A 28 43.09 -2.17 4.01
CA ALA A 28 42.58 -2.10 2.65
C ALA A 28 41.26 -2.87 2.48
N ALA A 29 41.13 -4.01 3.13
CA ALA A 29 39.87 -4.77 3.13
C ALA A 29 38.76 -4.07 3.89
N GLN A 30 39.08 -3.37 4.99
CA GLN A 30 38.12 -2.51 5.72
C GLN A 30 37.73 -1.29 4.86
N GLY A 31 38.66 -0.67 4.16
CA GLY A 31 38.40 0.42 3.23
C GLY A 31 37.54 0.00 2.03
N LEU A 32 37.62 -1.25 1.61
CA LEU A 32 36.77 -1.81 0.55
C LEU A 32 35.36 -2.17 1.06
N ALA A 33 35.23 -2.51 2.33
CA ALA A 33 33.92 -2.75 2.96
C ALA A 33 33.11 -1.45 3.13
N GLU A 34 33.78 -0.29 3.14
CA GLU A 34 33.17 1.04 3.16
C GLU A 34 33.09 1.70 1.77
N LEU A 35 33.26 0.93 0.69
CA LEU A 35 33.13 1.48 -0.66
C LEU A 35 31.66 1.88 -0.90
N THR A 36 31.37 3.14 -0.61
CA THR A 36 30.07 3.76 -0.90
C THR A 36 29.98 4.05 -2.39
N LEU A 37 29.57 3.06 -3.18
CA LEU A 37 29.34 3.25 -4.60
C LEU A 37 28.02 3.99 -4.81
N ASN A 38 28.10 5.28 -5.13
CA ASN A 38 26.97 6.07 -5.58
C ASN A 38 27.18 6.48 -7.03
N LEU A 39 26.24 6.14 -7.90
CA LEU A 39 26.25 6.55 -9.31
C LEU A 39 25.22 7.64 -9.55
N GLY A 40 25.70 8.85 -9.88
CA GLY A 40 24.87 10.04 -10.13
C GLY A 40 25.19 11.20 -9.19
N VAL A 41 24.33 12.20 -9.18
CA VAL A 41 24.59 13.50 -8.53
C VAL A 41 23.78 13.63 -7.24
N GLY A 42 24.45 14.08 -6.16
CA GLY A 42 23.76 14.45 -4.91
C GLY A 42 23.24 13.28 -4.09
N ASN A 43 23.75 12.07 -4.29
CA ASN A 43 23.40 10.93 -3.47
C ASN A 43 24.14 10.96 -2.14
N ILE A 44 23.45 10.60 -1.05
CA ILE A 44 24.01 10.48 0.30
C ILE A 44 23.76 9.04 0.79
N GLY A 45 24.80 8.38 1.27
CA GLY A 45 24.74 6.99 1.73
C GLY A 45 25.48 6.05 0.79
N SER A 46 24.96 4.85 0.54
CA SER A 46 25.67 3.82 -0.23
C SER A 46 24.78 3.11 -1.26
N LEU A 47 25.41 2.69 -2.37
CA LEU A 47 24.76 1.90 -3.41
C LEU A 47 23.55 2.56 -4.05
N ASN A 48 23.56 3.90 -4.19
CA ASN A 48 22.48 4.62 -4.86
C ASN A 48 22.79 4.81 -6.34
N LEU A 49 21.82 4.60 -7.19
CA LEU A 49 21.86 4.86 -8.63
C LEU A 49 20.83 5.94 -8.99
N GLY A 50 21.29 7.06 -9.55
CA GLY A 50 20.44 8.19 -9.95
C GLY A 50 20.78 9.46 -9.19
N SER A 51 19.81 10.31 -8.90
CA SER A 51 20.10 11.65 -8.37
C SER A 51 19.36 11.93 -7.07
N GLY A 52 20.08 12.53 -6.11
CA GLY A 52 19.49 13.06 -4.87
C GLY A 52 18.87 12.01 -3.95
N ASN A 53 19.33 10.77 -4.01
CA ASN A 53 18.86 9.73 -3.10
C ASN A 53 19.61 9.81 -1.76
N ILE A 54 18.91 9.53 -0.67
CA ILE A 54 19.44 9.50 0.70
C ILE A 54 19.19 8.13 1.31
N GLY A 55 20.25 7.48 1.79
CA GLY A 55 20.19 6.15 2.40
C GLY A 55 20.92 5.08 1.58
N GLY A 56 20.42 3.86 1.56
CA GLY A 56 21.11 2.74 0.93
C GLY A 56 20.31 2.05 -0.16
N THR A 57 20.98 1.74 -1.27
CA THR A 57 20.44 0.90 -2.35
C THR A 57 19.17 1.45 -3.01
N ASN A 58 19.12 2.76 -3.25
CA ASN A 58 18.01 3.36 -3.99
C ASN A 58 18.35 3.48 -5.48
N VAL A 59 17.36 3.22 -6.32
CA VAL A 59 17.45 3.37 -7.77
C VAL A 59 16.40 4.38 -8.23
N GLY A 60 16.84 5.49 -8.83
CA GLY A 60 15.97 6.55 -9.31
C GLY A 60 16.31 7.91 -8.72
N SER A 61 15.33 8.75 -8.44
CA SER A 61 15.59 10.12 -8.03
C SER A 61 14.85 10.52 -6.76
N GLY A 62 15.57 11.17 -5.83
CA GLY A 62 14.98 11.78 -4.65
C GLY A 62 14.34 10.80 -3.66
N ASN A 63 14.80 9.56 -3.62
CA ASN A 63 14.33 8.59 -2.64
C ASN A 63 15.05 8.78 -1.31
N VAL A 64 14.33 8.59 -0.21
CA VAL A 64 14.86 8.66 1.16
C VAL A 64 14.57 7.34 1.88
N GLY A 65 15.62 6.69 2.38
CA GLY A 65 15.54 5.41 3.08
C GLY A 65 16.31 4.30 2.37
N GLY A 66 15.80 3.07 2.40
CA GLY A 66 16.52 1.91 1.88
C GLY A 66 15.79 1.14 0.80
N THR A 67 16.50 0.78 -0.27
CA THR A 67 16.01 -0.15 -1.30
C THR A 67 14.71 0.32 -1.98
N ASN A 68 14.66 1.58 -2.36
CA ASN A 68 13.54 2.10 -3.15
C ASN A 68 13.88 2.09 -4.64
N LEU A 69 12.89 1.77 -5.47
CA LEU A 69 12.97 1.83 -6.92
C LEU A 69 11.93 2.84 -7.45
N GLY A 70 12.40 3.93 -8.07
CA GLY A 70 11.55 4.96 -8.63
C GLY A 70 11.88 6.35 -8.13
N SER A 71 10.89 7.20 -7.89
CA SER A 71 11.14 8.60 -7.59
C SER A 71 10.37 9.10 -6.36
N GLY A 72 11.08 9.84 -5.49
CA GLY A 72 10.45 10.54 -4.37
C GLY A 72 9.81 9.63 -3.34
N ASN A 73 10.27 8.41 -3.17
CA ASN A 73 9.78 7.52 -2.12
C ASN A 73 10.47 7.83 -0.79
N TYR A 74 9.70 7.75 0.30
CA TYR A 74 10.16 7.93 1.67
C TYR A 74 9.90 6.65 2.48
N GLY A 75 10.96 6.01 2.95
CA GLY A 75 10.90 4.73 3.66
C GLY A 75 11.71 3.65 2.96
N SER A 76 11.23 2.42 2.96
CA SER A 76 12.01 1.30 2.45
C SER A 76 11.20 0.37 1.55
N LEU A 77 11.87 -0.27 0.60
CA LEU A 77 11.28 -1.29 -0.26
C LEU A 77 10.08 -0.78 -1.08
N ASN A 78 10.03 0.51 -1.39
CA ASN A 78 8.96 1.06 -2.21
C ASN A 78 9.33 0.97 -3.70
N TRP A 79 8.35 0.60 -4.50
CA TRP A 79 8.46 0.49 -5.94
C TRP A 79 7.45 1.42 -6.61
N GLY A 80 7.95 2.44 -7.31
CA GLY A 80 7.13 3.45 -7.98
C GLY A 80 7.43 4.86 -7.51
N SER A 81 6.42 5.71 -7.37
CA SER A 81 6.67 7.13 -7.14
C SER A 81 5.87 7.70 -5.96
N GLY A 82 6.54 8.49 -5.13
CA GLY A 82 5.89 9.27 -4.07
C GLY A 82 5.24 8.44 -2.99
N ASN A 83 5.73 7.23 -2.73
CA ASN A 83 5.22 6.40 -1.66
C ASN A 83 5.90 6.76 -0.33
N THR A 84 5.14 6.71 0.75
CA THR A 84 5.61 6.91 2.13
C THR A 84 5.31 5.67 2.96
N GLY A 85 6.34 5.06 3.55
CA GLY A 85 6.24 3.84 4.34
C GLY A 85 7.08 2.71 3.76
N THR A 86 6.66 1.47 3.96
CA THR A 86 7.45 0.29 3.59
C THR A 86 6.68 -0.64 2.65
N GLY A 87 7.35 -1.12 1.61
CA GLY A 87 6.83 -2.19 0.76
C GLY A 87 5.65 -1.79 -0.12
N ASN A 88 5.49 -0.52 -0.45
CA ASN A 88 4.44 -0.07 -1.35
C ASN A 88 4.85 -0.27 -2.81
N ALA A 89 3.89 -0.68 -3.64
CA ALA A 89 4.06 -0.80 -5.08
C ALA A 89 3.04 0.06 -5.82
N GLY A 90 3.50 1.08 -6.57
CA GLY A 90 2.64 2.01 -7.29
C GLY A 90 2.93 3.46 -6.94
N SER A 91 1.92 4.30 -6.86
CA SER A 91 2.15 5.74 -6.70
C SER A 91 1.33 6.36 -5.58
N GLY A 92 1.99 7.22 -4.79
CA GLY A 92 1.30 8.07 -3.81
C GLY A 92 0.65 7.31 -2.66
N ASN A 93 1.15 6.14 -2.31
CA ASN A 93 0.63 5.41 -1.15
C ASN A 93 1.28 5.92 0.14
N THR A 94 0.49 5.97 1.22
CA THR A 94 0.93 6.30 2.57
C THR A 94 0.58 5.17 3.53
N GLY A 95 1.60 4.62 4.20
CA GLY A 95 1.52 3.43 5.04
C GLY A 95 2.29 2.27 4.44
N ASP A 96 1.98 1.04 4.83
CA ASP A 96 2.82 -0.10 4.48
C ASP A 96 2.08 -1.12 3.61
N TYR A 97 2.82 -1.75 2.70
CA TYR A 97 2.34 -2.87 1.88
C TYR A 97 1.07 -2.58 1.08
N ASN A 98 1.02 -1.43 0.41
CA ASN A 98 -0.09 -1.06 -0.46
C ASN A 98 0.30 -1.26 -1.94
N PRO A 99 -0.14 -2.33 -2.61
CA PRO A 99 -0.09 -2.40 -4.07
C PRO A 99 -1.23 -1.63 -4.71
N GLY A 100 -0.89 -0.59 -5.48
CA GLY A 100 -1.85 0.28 -6.14
C GLY A 100 -1.50 1.75 -6.03
N SER A 101 -2.49 2.62 -6.05
CA SER A 101 -2.23 4.07 -6.06
C SER A 101 -3.11 4.84 -5.10
N GLY A 102 -2.50 5.80 -4.40
CA GLY A 102 -3.24 6.73 -3.55
C GLY A 102 -3.93 6.08 -2.35
N ASN A 103 -3.41 4.97 -1.85
CA ASN A 103 -3.95 4.34 -0.64
C ASN A 103 -3.37 5.00 0.62
N PHE A 104 -4.20 5.12 1.64
CA PHE A 104 -3.83 5.61 2.96
C PHE A 104 -4.14 4.55 4.02
N GLY A 105 -3.11 4.05 4.70
CA GLY A 105 -3.19 2.94 5.64
C GLY A 105 -2.35 1.76 5.19
N SER A 106 -2.65 0.54 5.62
CA SER A 106 -1.76 -0.59 5.35
C SER A 106 -2.47 -1.79 4.75
N GLY A 107 -1.78 -2.48 3.85
CA GLY A 107 -2.29 -3.71 3.25
C GLY A 107 -3.46 -3.51 2.28
N ASN A 108 -3.62 -2.32 1.69
CA ASN A 108 -4.69 -2.08 0.73
C ASN A 108 -4.24 -2.50 -0.68
N PHE A 109 -5.08 -3.25 -1.35
CA PHE A 109 -4.91 -3.64 -2.75
C PHE A 109 -5.87 -2.89 -3.65
N GLY A 110 -5.36 -2.03 -4.53
CA GLY A 110 -6.17 -1.23 -5.44
C GLY A 110 -5.91 0.27 -5.30
N SER A 111 -6.92 1.11 -5.47
CA SER A 111 -6.68 2.55 -5.56
C SER A 111 -7.59 3.36 -4.65
N GLY A 112 -7.01 4.38 -4.01
CA GLY A 112 -7.78 5.36 -3.23
C GLY A 112 -8.50 4.79 -2.01
N ASN A 113 -7.98 3.72 -1.42
CA ASN A 113 -8.54 3.18 -0.19
C ASN A 113 -8.00 3.93 1.02
N ILE A 114 -8.86 4.15 2.00
CA ILE A 114 -8.52 4.77 3.30
C ILE A 114 -8.86 3.77 4.40
N GLY A 115 -7.86 3.36 5.16
CA GLY A 115 -7.97 2.32 6.18
C GLY A 115 -7.04 1.15 5.90
N SER A 116 -7.42 -0.06 6.28
CA SER A 116 -6.50 -1.19 6.15
C SER A 116 -7.14 -2.43 5.56
N LEU A 117 -6.34 -3.20 4.85
CA LEU A 117 -6.74 -4.50 4.31
C LEU A 117 -7.96 -4.44 3.36
N ASN A 118 -8.11 -3.34 2.64
CA ASN A 118 -9.16 -3.21 1.63
C ASN A 118 -8.68 -3.76 0.29
N VAL A 119 -9.58 -4.42 -0.42
CA VAL A 119 -9.36 -4.91 -1.79
C VAL A 119 -10.38 -4.27 -2.71
N GLY A 120 -9.90 -3.45 -3.65
CA GLY A 120 -10.76 -2.69 -4.56
C GLY A 120 -10.41 -1.21 -4.58
N SER A 121 -11.37 -0.36 -4.86
CA SER A 121 -11.11 1.07 -5.02
C SER A 121 -12.08 1.93 -4.22
N GLY A 122 -11.55 3.00 -3.62
CA GLY A 122 -12.38 4.00 -2.94
C GLY A 122 -13.10 3.49 -1.70
N ASN A 123 -12.55 2.51 -1.01
CA ASN A 123 -13.10 2.05 0.26
C ASN A 123 -12.61 2.92 1.42
N PHE A 124 -13.51 3.16 2.37
CA PHE A 124 -13.22 3.82 3.63
C PHE A 124 -13.54 2.88 4.78
N GLY A 125 -12.54 2.51 5.58
CA GLY A 125 -12.66 1.53 6.67
C GLY A 125 -11.70 0.35 6.50
N THR A 126 -12.04 -0.78 7.07
CA THR A 126 -11.14 -1.94 7.16
C THR A 126 -11.79 -3.18 6.58
N LEU A 127 -11.01 -4.02 5.89
CA LEU A 127 -11.43 -5.33 5.38
C LEU A 127 -12.62 -5.26 4.40
N ASN A 128 -12.70 -4.24 3.57
CA ASN A 128 -13.70 -4.16 2.53
C ASN A 128 -13.23 -4.86 1.25
N LEU A 129 -14.12 -5.62 0.64
CA LEU A 129 -13.89 -6.29 -0.64
C LEU A 129 -14.85 -5.75 -1.71
N ALA A 130 -14.33 -5.17 -2.74
CA ALA A 130 -14.87 -4.46 -3.88
C ALA A 130 -14.80 -2.94 -3.72
N ASN A 131 -15.73 -2.14 -4.25
CA ASN A 131 -15.50 -0.72 -4.43
C ASN A 131 -16.50 0.17 -3.68
N GLY A 132 -16.03 1.31 -3.18
CA GLY A 132 -16.89 2.38 -2.68
C GLY A 132 -17.63 2.04 -1.39
N ASN A 133 -17.08 1.19 -0.56
CA ASN A 133 -17.67 0.90 0.75
C ASN A 133 -17.22 1.94 1.80
N ASN A 134 -18.15 2.29 2.69
CA ASN A 134 -17.90 3.19 3.81
C ASN A 134 -18.30 2.48 5.11
N GLY A 135 -17.34 1.97 5.84
CA GLY A 135 -17.49 1.14 7.03
C GLY A 135 -16.56 -0.06 6.98
N ASP A 136 -16.76 -1.01 7.87
CA ASP A 136 -15.86 -2.15 8.03
C ASP A 136 -16.49 -3.46 7.53
N VAL A 137 -15.66 -4.33 6.99
CA VAL A 137 -16.01 -5.72 6.66
C VAL A 137 -17.19 -5.83 5.69
N ASN A 138 -17.18 -5.04 4.62
CA ASN A 138 -18.20 -5.14 3.58
C ASN A 138 -17.73 -5.97 2.40
N PHE A 139 -18.60 -6.85 1.91
CA PHE A 139 -18.41 -7.67 0.71
C PHE A 139 -19.35 -7.21 -0.39
N GLY A 140 -18.82 -6.61 -1.45
CA GLY A 140 -19.59 -6.01 -2.53
C GLY A 140 -19.48 -4.49 -2.53
N GLY A 141 -20.20 -3.82 -3.43
CA GLY A 141 -19.93 -2.42 -3.70
C GLY A 141 -20.94 -1.43 -3.17
N GLY A 142 -20.46 -0.25 -2.75
CA GLY A 142 -21.30 0.88 -2.38
C GLY A 142 -22.09 0.71 -1.10
N ASN A 143 -21.60 -0.08 -0.16
CA ASN A 143 -22.24 -0.24 1.14
C ASN A 143 -21.81 0.88 2.10
N THR A 144 -22.76 1.31 2.95
CA THR A 144 -22.52 2.23 4.06
C THR A 144 -22.90 1.55 5.36
N GLY A 145 -21.97 1.53 6.33
CA GLY A 145 -22.06 0.74 7.57
C GLY A 145 -21.28 -0.55 7.49
N ASP A 146 -21.45 -1.43 8.46
CA ASP A 146 -20.54 -2.53 8.68
C ASP A 146 -21.18 -3.88 8.36
N PHE A 147 -20.33 -4.85 8.00
CA PHE A 147 -20.73 -6.25 7.80
C PHE A 147 -21.86 -6.46 6.78
N ASN A 148 -21.85 -5.67 5.69
CA ASN A 148 -22.81 -5.87 4.63
C ASN A 148 -22.26 -6.82 3.55
N PHE A 149 -23.14 -7.68 3.03
CA PHE A 149 -22.87 -8.57 1.92
C PHE A 149 -23.81 -8.26 0.76
N GLY A 150 -23.25 -7.80 -0.36
CA GLY A 150 -23.99 -7.36 -1.54
C GLY A 150 -23.72 -5.92 -1.89
N GLY A 151 -24.68 -5.18 -2.42
CA GLY A 151 -24.40 -3.84 -2.92
C GLY A 151 -25.43 -2.78 -2.54
N GLY A 152 -24.94 -1.57 -2.28
CA GLY A 152 -25.79 -0.42 -2.01
C GLY A 152 -26.60 -0.51 -0.72
N ASN A 153 -26.15 -1.27 0.24
CA ASN A 153 -26.82 -1.36 1.53
C ASN A 153 -26.42 -0.17 2.42
N ASN A 154 -27.39 0.35 3.17
CA ASN A 154 -27.19 1.43 4.13
C ASN A 154 -27.62 0.97 5.53
N GLY A 155 -26.65 0.65 6.37
CA GLY A 155 -26.84 0.09 7.70
C GLY A 155 -25.88 -1.08 7.94
N THR A 156 -26.22 -1.95 8.87
CA THR A 156 -25.29 -2.98 9.33
C THR A 156 -25.88 -4.38 9.18
N LEU A 157 -25.06 -5.36 8.88
CA LEU A 157 -25.46 -6.78 8.77
C LEU A 157 -26.54 -7.05 7.70
N ASN A 158 -26.55 -6.31 6.61
CA ASN A 158 -27.47 -6.58 5.52
C ASN A 158 -26.87 -7.59 4.53
N PHE A 159 -27.71 -8.50 4.07
CA PHE A 159 -27.40 -9.45 3.00
C PHE A 159 -28.33 -9.21 1.81
N GLY A 160 -27.75 -8.78 0.69
CA GLY A 160 -28.49 -8.48 -0.54
C GLY A 160 -28.19 -7.09 -1.09
N PHE A 161 -29.18 -6.46 -1.70
CA PHE A 161 -28.94 -5.21 -2.42
C PHE A 161 -29.95 -4.14 -2.04
N GLY A 162 -29.44 -2.90 -1.82
CA GLY A 162 -30.26 -1.72 -1.63
C GLY A 162 -31.10 -1.73 -0.35
N ASN A 163 -30.67 -2.45 0.66
CA ASN A 163 -31.40 -2.47 1.93
C ASN A 163 -31.00 -1.25 2.78
N THR A 164 -31.97 -0.69 3.49
CA THR A 164 -31.80 0.42 4.44
C THR A 164 -32.24 -0.02 5.84
N GLY A 165 -31.34 0.15 6.81
CA GLY A 165 -31.51 -0.38 8.16
C GLY A 165 -30.62 -1.58 8.42
N SER A 166 -30.87 -2.38 9.40
CA SER A 166 -29.94 -3.42 9.84
C SER A 166 -30.55 -4.82 9.81
N GLY A 167 -29.72 -5.81 9.54
CA GLY A 167 -30.12 -7.21 9.60
C GLY A 167 -31.08 -7.65 8.50
N ASN A 168 -31.19 -6.92 7.40
CA ASN A 168 -32.10 -7.29 6.31
C ASN A 168 -31.47 -8.34 5.39
N PHE A 169 -32.30 -9.30 4.98
CA PHE A 169 -31.96 -10.30 3.98
C PHE A 169 -32.87 -10.14 2.75
N GLY A 170 -32.31 -9.71 1.63
CA GLY A 170 -33.06 -9.56 0.38
C GLY A 170 -32.77 -8.26 -0.37
N PHE A 171 -33.79 -7.68 -0.98
CA PHE A 171 -33.63 -6.58 -1.92
C PHE A 171 -34.54 -5.41 -1.57
N GLY A 172 -33.97 -4.21 -1.42
CA GLY A 172 -34.73 -2.98 -1.26
C GLY A 172 -35.59 -2.89 -0.02
N ASN A 173 -35.23 -3.58 1.04
CA ASN A 173 -35.96 -3.51 2.28
C ASN A 173 -35.61 -2.24 3.08
N THR A 174 -36.58 -1.67 3.76
CA THR A 174 -36.45 -0.51 4.64
C THR A 174 -36.91 -0.84 6.03
N GLY A 175 -36.07 -0.68 7.04
CA GLY A 175 -36.31 -1.09 8.42
C GLY A 175 -35.33 -2.17 8.84
N ASN A 176 -35.63 -2.93 9.86
CA ASN A 176 -34.70 -3.88 10.45
C ASN A 176 -35.21 -5.32 10.39
N ASN A 177 -34.31 -6.26 10.23
CA ASN A 177 -34.57 -7.70 10.28
C ASN A 177 -35.65 -8.18 9.30
N ASN A 178 -35.75 -7.56 8.14
CA ASN A 178 -36.68 -7.97 7.10
C ASN A 178 -36.10 -9.09 6.25
N ILE A 179 -36.93 -10.03 5.82
CA ILE A 179 -36.54 -11.11 4.91
C ILE A 179 -37.43 -11.08 3.67
N GLY A 180 -36.94 -10.59 2.57
CA GLY A 180 -37.70 -10.51 1.34
C GLY A 180 -37.34 -9.39 0.40
N ILE A 181 -38.36 -8.85 -0.27
CA ILE A 181 -38.17 -7.85 -1.34
C ILE A 181 -39.11 -6.66 -1.09
N GLY A 182 -38.53 -5.45 -1.03
CA GLY A 182 -39.30 -4.20 -0.97
C GLY A 182 -40.16 -4.04 0.27
N LEU A 183 -39.75 -4.63 1.37
CA LEU A 183 -40.47 -4.58 2.64
C LEU A 183 -40.21 -3.25 3.37
N THR A 184 -41.21 -2.75 4.09
CA THR A 184 -41.10 -1.53 4.89
C THR A 184 -41.59 -1.79 6.30
N GLY A 185 -40.81 -1.42 7.31
CA GLY A 185 -41.04 -1.73 8.72
C GLY A 185 -40.04 -2.76 9.24
N ASP A 186 -40.23 -3.28 10.41
CA ASP A 186 -39.31 -4.20 11.06
C ASP A 186 -39.86 -5.62 11.10
N GLY A 187 -38.99 -6.63 10.98
CA GLY A 187 -39.33 -8.04 11.11
C GLY A 187 -40.30 -8.58 10.06
N GLN A 188 -40.39 -7.93 8.92
CA GLN A 188 -41.30 -8.32 7.84
C GLN A 188 -40.73 -9.52 7.05
N ILE A 189 -41.60 -10.41 6.60
CA ILE A 189 -41.26 -11.55 5.76
C ILE A 189 -42.16 -11.58 4.53
N GLY A 190 -41.58 -11.62 3.32
CA GLY A 190 -42.35 -11.74 2.08
C GLY A 190 -41.94 -10.78 0.99
N ILE A 191 -42.91 -10.29 0.25
CA ILE A 191 -42.71 -9.33 -0.87
C ILE A 191 -43.54 -8.09 -0.55
N GLY A 192 -42.99 -6.92 -0.78
CA GLY A 192 -43.61 -5.62 -0.51
C GLY A 192 -45.07 -5.56 -0.99
N GLY A 193 -45.94 -5.10 -0.13
CA GLY A 193 -47.40 -5.11 -0.36
C GLY A 193 -48.09 -6.47 -0.18
N LEU A 194 -47.36 -7.56 -0.06
CA LEU A 194 -47.86 -8.92 0.15
C LEU A 194 -47.24 -9.62 1.36
N ASN A 195 -46.52 -8.86 2.19
CA ASN A 195 -45.81 -9.39 3.34
C ASN A 195 -46.76 -9.91 4.43
N SER A 196 -46.35 -10.99 5.07
CA SER A 196 -47.06 -11.61 6.18
C SER A 196 -46.47 -11.27 7.55
N GLY A 197 -45.66 -10.24 7.61
CA GLY A 197 -45.01 -9.80 8.84
C GLY A 197 -46.00 -9.23 9.84
N THR A 198 -45.73 -9.40 11.12
CA THR A 198 -46.47 -8.76 12.19
C THR A 198 -46.02 -7.31 12.33
N GLY A 199 -46.48 -6.45 11.42
CA GLY A 199 -46.26 -5.02 11.57
C GLY A 199 -47.06 -4.50 12.76
N ASN A 200 -46.37 -4.02 13.78
CA ASN A 200 -46.87 -3.06 14.74
C ASN A 200 -46.12 -1.77 14.57
#